data_fe669ae67c09bfd751f7b6c1845ed682
#
_entry.id   fe669ae67c09bfd751f7b6c1845ed682
#
_cell.length_a   1.000
_cell.length_b   1.000
_cell.length_c   1.000
_cell.angle_alpha   90.00
_cell.angle_beta   90.00
_cell.angle_gamma   90.00
#
_symmetry.space_group_name_H-M   'P 1'
#
loop_
_entity.id
_entity.type
_entity.pdbx_description
1 polymer ?
#
loop_
_entity_poly.entity_id
_entity_poly.type
_entity_poly.pdbx_seq_one_letter_code
_entity_poly.pdbx_strand_id
1 'polypeptide(L)'
;MNNWAITTSKARGKHNLGLTDYAQTLADQLQIPVIARENKGIGKLIHQYNLDVLMVEEDDGLVAHWQDGQVFTYHPGMAVPRIKHIKDGDSDMLIDVLGIEPGDKVLDCTMGMASDAVTISFALGAEGNITALESSPVIYAITDYGLKHWNWQQESKAMRQAMERITPICCKYETYLQELCKKDGLEYDVIYFDPMFERPVMESSGIAPLRKAADYAPLTQDILELASTLCRKRVVVKHRDGTLKQLQFDRIEGGKYSTLSYGILEAKVNGERSGAK
;
A
#
# COMPACT_ATOMS: atom_id res chain seq x y z
N MET A 1 -19.68 9.29 7.16
CA MET A 1 -19.46 8.12 6.28
C MET A 1 -18.98 8.69 4.96
N ASN A 2 -17.86 8.19 4.45
CA ASN A 2 -17.37 8.61 3.15
C ASN A 2 -18.32 8.11 2.08
N ASN A 3 -18.76 9.01 1.19
CA ASN A 3 -19.73 8.68 0.15
C ASN A 3 -18.99 8.40 -1.16
N TRP A 4 -18.65 7.13 -1.39
CA TRP A 4 -17.90 6.67 -2.54
C TRP A 4 -18.79 5.82 -3.45
N ALA A 5 -18.46 5.82 -4.75
CA ALA A 5 -19.13 4.97 -5.74
C ALA A 5 -18.14 4.57 -6.84
N ILE A 6 -18.52 3.55 -7.62
CA ILE A 6 -17.78 3.12 -8.79
C ILE A 6 -18.70 3.14 -10.02
N THR A 7 -18.11 3.43 -11.18
CA THR A 7 -18.81 3.42 -12.48
C THR A 7 -17.84 3.00 -13.60
N THR A 8 -18.38 2.79 -14.80
CA THR A 8 -17.59 2.50 -16.00
C THR A 8 -17.12 3.77 -16.72
N SER A 9 -16.26 3.60 -17.72
CA SER A 9 -15.91 4.66 -18.66
C SER A 9 -17.15 5.17 -19.44
N LYS A 10 -17.05 6.37 -20.02
CA LYS A 10 -18.13 6.93 -20.82
C LYS A 10 -18.44 6.09 -22.07
N ALA A 11 -17.43 5.49 -22.67
CA ALA A 11 -17.60 4.62 -23.84
C ALA A 11 -18.42 3.38 -23.48
N ARG A 12 -18.08 2.68 -22.42
CA ARG A 12 -18.84 1.51 -21.92
C ARG A 12 -20.25 1.90 -21.52
N GLY A 13 -20.45 3.01 -20.81
CA GLY A 13 -21.75 3.49 -20.39
C GLY A 13 -22.70 3.82 -21.55
N LYS A 14 -22.19 4.34 -22.68
CA LYS A 14 -22.99 4.58 -23.89
C LYS A 14 -23.55 3.31 -24.52
N HIS A 15 -22.85 2.20 -24.34
CA HIS A 15 -23.26 0.88 -24.87
C HIS A 15 -23.95 0.02 -23.83
N ASN A 16 -24.34 0.60 -22.68
CA ASN A 16 -24.89 -0.12 -21.52
C ASN A 16 -24.02 -1.29 -21.03
N LEU A 17 -22.71 -1.18 -21.21
CA LEU A 17 -21.76 -2.14 -20.68
C LEU A 17 -21.49 -1.81 -19.20
N GLY A 18 -21.59 -2.83 -18.34
CA GLY A 18 -21.28 -2.74 -16.90
C GLY A 18 -19.78 -2.64 -16.63
N LEU A 19 -19.41 -2.75 -15.38
CA LEU A 19 -18.03 -2.98 -14.94
C LEU A 19 -17.51 -4.31 -15.49
N THR A 20 -16.19 -4.48 -15.56
CA THR A 20 -15.62 -5.81 -15.72
C THR A 20 -15.93 -6.66 -14.49
N ASP A 21 -15.83 -7.98 -14.61
CA ASP A 21 -16.05 -8.91 -13.49
C ASP A 21 -15.11 -8.59 -12.32
N TYR A 22 -13.89 -8.16 -12.62
CA TYR A 22 -12.93 -7.79 -11.60
C TYR A 22 -13.33 -6.52 -10.84
N ALA A 23 -13.70 -5.45 -11.55
CA ALA A 23 -14.12 -4.20 -10.93
C ALA A 23 -15.46 -4.38 -10.17
N GLN A 24 -16.34 -5.26 -10.65
CA GLN A 24 -17.57 -5.63 -9.94
C GLN A 24 -17.25 -6.37 -8.63
N THR A 25 -16.36 -7.38 -8.68
CA THR A 25 -15.93 -8.11 -7.49
C THR A 25 -15.30 -7.18 -6.45
N LEU A 26 -14.47 -6.24 -6.90
CA LEU A 26 -13.86 -5.24 -6.04
C LEU A 26 -14.90 -4.31 -5.39
N ALA A 27 -15.90 -3.86 -6.16
CA ALA A 27 -16.97 -3.05 -5.64
C ALA A 27 -17.79 -3.79 -4.57
N ASP A 28 -18.10 -5.05 -4.81
CA ASP A 28 -18.86 -5.90 -3.88
C ASP A 28 -18.04 -6.16 -2.59
N GLN A 29 -16.76 -6.48 -2.72
CA GLN A 29 -15.84 -6.71 -1.60
C GLN A 29 -15.74 -5.48 -0.69
N LEU A 30 -15.66 -4.29 -1.27
CA LEU A 30 -15.55 -3.03 -0.54
C LEU A 30 -16.90 -2.41 -0.17
N GLN A 31 -18.00 -3.07 -0.57
CA GLN A 31 -19.37 -2.56 -0.37
C GLN A 31 -19.56 -1.15 -0.95
N ILE A 32 -18.93 -0.89 -2.10
CA ILE A 32 -19.03 0.38 -2.82
C ILE A 32 -20.16 0.29 -3.85
N PRO A 33 -21.14 1.22 -3.83
CA PRO A 33 -22.24 1.19 -4.76
C PRO A 33 -21.78 1.40 -6.21
N VAL A 34 -22.31 0.59 -7.12
CA VAL A 34 -22.10 0.74 -8.56
C VAL A 34 -23.15 1.69 -9.12
N ILE A 35 -22.69 2.75 -9.78
CA ILE A 35 -23.57 3.76 -10.41
C ILE A 35 -23.55 3.57 -11.92
N ALA A 36 -24.73 3.49 -12.53
CA ALA A 36 -24.87 3.44 -13.98
C ALA A 36 -24.28 4.72 -14.61
N ARG A 37 -23.29 4.57 -15.47
CA ARG A 37 -22.65 5.71 -16.14
C ARG A 37 -23.59 6.41 -17.11
N GLU A 38 -24.34 5.65 -17.88
CA GLU A 38 -25.12 6.17 -18.99
C GLU A 38 -24.25 7.08 -19.90
N ASN A 39 -24.77 8.25 -20.26
CA ASN A 39 -24.03 9.27 -21.03
C ASN A 39 -23.66 10.50 -20.17
N LYS A 40 -23.64 10.34 -18.84
CA LYS A 40 -23.39 11.46 -17.90
C LYS A 40 -21.89 11.74 -17.72
N GLY A 41 -21.54 12.99 -17.51
CA GLY A 41 -20.18 13.41 -17.12
C GLY A 41 -19.87 13.06 -15.65
N ILE A 42 -18.58 12.91 -15.31
CA ILE A 42 -18.10 12.58 -13.96
C ILE A 42 -18.61 13.58 -12.93
N GLY A 43 -18.40 14.88 -13.15
CA GLY A 43 -18.82 15.94 -12.23
C GLY A 43 -20.34 15.95 -12.01
N LYS A 44 -21.15 15.61 -13.05
CA LYS A 44 -22.61 15.50 -12.90
C LYS A 44 -22.99 14.33 -11.99
N LEU A 45 -22.31 13.18 -12.10
CA LEU A 45 -22.58 12.04 -11.23
C LEU A 45 -22.14 12.33 -9.79
N ILE A 46 -20.95 12.90 -9.59
CA ILE A 46 -20.45 13.31 -8.28
C ILE A 46 -21.48 14.23 -7.58
N HIS A 47 -21.93 15.25 -8.27
CA HIS A 47 -22.94 16.19 -7.73
C HIS A 47 -24.30 15.52 -7.50
N GLN A 48 -24.80 14.73 -8.46
CA GLN A 48 -26.13 14.07 -8.40
C GLN A 48 -26.23 13.13 -7.21
N TYR A 49 -25.17 12.39 -6.89
CA TYR A 49 -25.14 11.40 -5.82
C TYR A 49 -24.43 11.91 -4.56
N ASN A 50 -24.03 13.19 -4.54
CA ASN A 50 -23.29 13.83 -3.43
C ASN A 50 -22.07 13.01 -2.99
N LEU A 51 -21.23 12.61 -3.96
CA LEU A 51 -20.08 11.76 -3.71
C LEU A 51 -18.85 12.57 -3.30
N ASP A 52 -18.06 12.04 -2.38
CA ASP A 52 -16.70 12.51 -2.10
C ASP A 52 -15.73 12.03 -3.18
N VAL A 53 -15.91 10.79 -3.64
CA VAL A 53 -15.08 10.15 -4.68
C VAL A 53 -15.96 9.31 -5.61
N LEU A 54 -15.70 9.44 -6.91
CA LEU A 54 -16.21 8.53 -7.93
C LEU A 54 -15.05 7.79 -8.59
N MET A 55 -14.98 6.50 -8.40
CA MET A 55 -14.04 5.65 -9.12
C MET A 55 -14.61 5.31 -10.49
N VAL A 56 -13.77 5.42 -11.51
CA VAL A 56 -14.14 5.13 -12.89
C VAL A 56 -13.22 4.06 -13.44
N GLU A 57 -13.80 2.95 -13.86
CA GLU A 57 -13.07 1.94 -14.60
C GLU A 57 -12.91 2.39 -16.05
N GLU A 58 -11.70 2.73 -16.43
CA GLU A 58 -11.30 3.12 -17.78
C GLU A 58 -10.52 2.00 -18.46
N ASP A 59 -10.22 2.15 -19.75
CA ASP A 59 -9.50 1.12 -20.52
C ASP A 59 -8.06 0.88 -19.99
N ASP A 60 -7.46 1.95 -19.42
CA ASP A 60 -6.08 1.92 -18.90
C ASP A 60 -5.99 1.71 -17.39
N GLY A 61 -7.11 1.51 -16.68
CA GLY A 61 -7.11 1.29 -15.25
C GLY A 61 -8.30 1.85 -14.50
N LEU A 62 -8.22 1.77 -13.18
CA LEU A 62 -9.21 2.37 -12.28
C LEU A 62 -8.75 3.76 -11.85
N VAL A 63 -9.61 4.76 -12.01
CA VAL A 63 -9.29 6.17 -11.77
C VAL A 63 -10.25 6.74 -10.72
N ALA A 64 -9.74 7.32 -9.64
CA ALA A 64 -10.54 8.02 -8.64
C ALA A 64 -10.63 9.51 -8.98
N HIS A 65 -11.85 10.07 -8.94
CA HIS A 65 -12.14 11.48 -9.18
C HIS A 65 -12.77 12.09 -7.94
N TRP A 66 -12.21 13.19 -7.44
CA TRP A 66 -12.74 13.97 -6.32
C TRP A 66 -13.65 15.10 -6.81
N GLN A 67 -14.50 15.60 -5.90
CA GLN A 67 -15.42 16.69 -6.18
C GLN A 67 -14.69 17.98 -6.62
N ASP A 68 -13.48 18.24 -6.15
CA ASP A 68 -12.66 19.41 -6.50
C ASP A 68 -11.87 19.25 -7.82
N GLY A 69 -12.11 18.15 -8.55
CA GLY A 69 -11.47 17.88 -9.84
C GLY A 69 -10.11 17.21 -9.75
N GLN A 70 -9.62 16.91 -8.54
CA GLN A 70 -8.41 16.09 -8.40
C GLN A 70 -8.67 14.67 -8.89
N VAL A 71 -7.63 14.05 -9.46
CA VAL A 71 -7.68 12.71 -10.04
C VAL A 71 -6.53 11.89 -9.49
N PHE A 72 -6.78 10.63 -9.19
CA PHE A 72 -5.78 9.68 -8.75
C PHE A 72 -5.89 8.38 -9.56
N THR A 73 -4.78 7.93 -10.07
CA THR A 73 -4.63 6.67 -10.79
C THR A 73 -3.39 5.93 -10.29
N TYR A 74 -3.37 4.64 -10.49
CA TYR A 74 -2.20 3.84 -10.14
C TYR A 74 -1.00 4.17 -11.02
N HIS A 75 0.17 4.21 -10.39
CA HIS A 75 1.46 4.23 -11.05
C HIS A 75 2.51 3.59 -10.13
N PRO A 76 3.33 2.64 -10.60
CA PRO A 76 4.31 1.94 -9.76
C PRO A 76 5.43 2.84 -9.20
N GLY A 77 5.45 4.11 -9.58
CA GLY A 77 6.28 5.16 -8.99
C GLY A 77 7.76 4.85 -9.01
N MET A 78 8.38 4.95 -7.84
CA MET A 78 9.83 4.74 -7.67
C MET A 78 10.26 3.27 -7.74
N ALA A 79 9.35 2.30 -7.79
CA ALA A 79 9.72 0.90 -7.94
C ALA A 79 10.49 0.64 -9.24
N VAL A 80 10.11 1.29 -10.35
CA VAL A 80 10.75 1.11 -11.66
C VAL A 80 12.26 1.41 -11.62
N PRO A 81 12.72 2.63 -11.27
CA PRO A 81 14.15 2.93 -11.22
C PRO A 81 14.88 2.12 -10.14
N ARG A 82 14.25 1.82 -9.00
CA ARG A 82 14.87 1.04 -7.93
C ARG A 82 15.13 -0.40 -8.35
N ILE A 83 14.16 -1.05 -8.98
CA ILE A 83 14.34 -2.42 -9.52
C ILE A 83 15.43 -2.44 -10.58
N LYS A 84 15.55 -1.38 -11.40
CA LYS A 84 16.65 -1.27 -12.38
C LYS A 84 18.00 -1.23 -11.66
N HIS A 85 18.17 -0.38 -10.66
CA HIS A 85 19.42 -0.28 -9.89
C HIS A 85 19.78 -1.63 -9.22
N ILE A 86 18.80 -2.29 -8.56
CA ILE A 86 19.03 -3.61 -7.95
C ILE A 86 19.47 -4.64 -9.01
N LYS A 87 18.89 -4.64 -10.22
CA LYS A 87 19.34 -5.51 -11.33
C LYS A 87 20.76 -5.22 -11.80
N ASP A 88 21.16 -3.94 -11.77
CA ASP A 88 22.49 -3.50 -12.17
C ASP A 88 23.54 -3.82 -11.07
N GLY A 89 23.12 -4.38 -9.92
CA GLY A 89 23.98 -4.78 -8.81
C GLY A 89 24.19 -3.70 -7.76
N ASP A 90 23.46 -2.59 -7.84
CA ASP A 90 23.51 -1.53 -6.85
C ASP A 90 22.71 -1.91 -5.61
N SER A 91 23.13 -1.40 -4.42
CA SER A 91 22.39 -1.55 -3.18
C SER A 91 21.15 -0.67 -3.16
N ASP A 92 20.11 -1.13 -2.47
CA ASP A 92 18.92 -0.35 -2.15
C ASP A 92 18.78 -0.28 -0.63
N MET A 93 18.81 0.94 -0.09
CA MET A 93 18.84 1.15 1.35
C MET A 93 17.65 0.52 2.09
N LEU A 94 16.43 0.52 1.49
CA LEU A 94 15.29 -0.15 2.11
C LEU A 94 15.54 -1.67 2.21
N ILE A 95 16.04 -2.27 1.16
CA ILE A 95 16.33 -3.72 1.13
C ILE A 95 17.43 -4.06 2.14
N ASP A 96 18.48 -3.23 2.22
CA ASP A 96 19.59 -3.41 3.16
C ASP A 96 19.09 -3.35 4.63
N VAL A 97 18.27 -2.37 4.99
CA VAL A 97 17.76 -2.21 6.37
C VAL A 97 16.70 -3.25 6.74
N LEU A 98 15.90 -3.71 5.77
CA LEU A 98 14.97 -4.80 5.99
C LEU A 98 15.71 -6.10 6.31
N GLY A 99 16.92 -6.29 5.76
CA GLY A 99 17.70 -7.50 5.95
C GLY A 99 16.97 -8.76 5.50
N ILE A 100 16.22 -8.62 4.43
CA ILE A 100 15.45 -9.72 3.84
C ILE A 100 16.34 -10.65 3.02
N GLU A 101 15.96 -11.91 2.98
CA GLU A 101 16.59 -12.96 2.20
C GLU A 101 15.58 -13.53 1.20
N PRO A 102 16.02 -14.15 0.09
CA PRO A 102 15.13 -14.85 -0.81
C PRO A 102 14.24 -15.86 -0.07
N GLY A 103 12.93 -15.79 -0.29
CA GLY A 103 11.96 -16.68 0.36
C GLY A 103 11.36 -16.15 1.65
N ASP A 104 11.85 -15.04 2.21
CA ASP A 104 11.23 -14.40 3.39
C ASP A 104 9.78 -13.97 3.10
N LYS A 105 9.00 -13.89 4.16
CA LYS A 105 7.63 -13.34 4.15
C LYS A 105 7.61 -11.98 4.82
N VAL A 106 7.15 -10.98 4.08
CA VAL A 106 7.10 -9.60 4.58
C VAL A 106 5.64 -9.14 4.72
N LEU A 107 5.35 -8.46 5.81
CA LEU A 107 4.12 -7.70 6.00
C LEU A 107 4.41 -6.21 5.81
N ASP A 108 3.88 -5.61 4.74
CA ASP A 108 3.85 -4.16 4.56
C ASP A 108 2.54 -3.62 5.16
N CYS A 109 2.65 -2.88 6.25
CA CYS A 109 1.49 -2.35 6.98
C CYS A 109 0.90 -1.08 6.36
N THR A 110 1.53 -0.52 5.31
CA THR A 110 1.22 0.82 4.78
C THR A 110 1.40 0.88 3.27
N MET A 111 0.69 0.00 2.55
CA MET A 111 0.88 -0.27 1.12
C MET A 111 0.92 0.99 0.24
N GLY A 112 -0.02 1.93 0.43
CA GLY A 112 -0.18 3.09 -0.45
C GLY A 112 -0.30 2.69 -1.92
N MET A 113 0.61 3.22 -2.77
CA MET A 113 0.73 2.80 -4.18
C MET A 113 1.61 1.57 -4.40
N ALA A 114 1.96 0.85 -3.36
CA ALA A 114 2.78 -0.35 -3.38
C ALA A 114 4.20 -0.19 -3.99
N SER A 115 4.74 1.03 -4.05
CA SER A 115 6.08 1.25 -4.64
C SER A 115 7.17 0.51 -3.85
N ASP A 116 7.13 0.57 -2.51
CA ASP A 116 8.05 -0.16 -1.65
C ASP A 116 7.75 -1.66 -1.68
N ALA A 117 6.47 -2.06 -1.60
CA ALA A 117 6.04 -3.45 -1.71
C ALA A 117 6.53 -4.13 -2.99
N VAL A 118 6.44 -3.46 -4.16
CA VAL A 118 6.94 -3.99 -5.44
C VAL A 118 8.47 -4.15 -5.42
N THR A 119 9.20 -3.20 -4.83
CA THR A 119 10.67 -3.29 -4.70
C THR A 119 11.07 -4.43 -3.77
N ILE A 120 10.40 -4.56 -2.62
CA ILE A 120 10.61 -5.65 -1.65
C ILE A 120 10.29 -6.99 -2.30
N SER A 121 9.15 -7.13 -2.97
CA SER A 121 8.76 -8.36 -3.67
C SER A 121 9.76 -8.76 -4.75
N PHE A 122 10.34 -7.77 -5.45
CA PHE A 122 11.40 -8.05 -6.41
C PHE A 122 12.64 -8.64 -5.74
N ALA A 123 13.10 -8.04 -4.62
CA ALA A 123 14.28 -8.49 -3.88
C ALA A 123 14.10 -9.87 -3.22
N LEU A 124 12.88 -10.18 -2.75
CA LEU A 124 12.53 -11.48 -2.17
C LEU A 124 12.64 -12.65 -3.18
N GLY A 125 12.57 -12.37 -4.48
CA GLY A 125 12.61 -13.40 -5.50
C GLY A 125 11.32 -14.22 -5.61
N ALA A 126 11.40 -15.38 -6.27
CA ALA A 126 10.23 -16.19 -6.62
C ALA A 126 9.60 -16.91 -5.41
N GLU A 127 10.41 -17.25 -4.42
CA GLU A 127 10.01 -18.00 -3.21
C GLU A 127 9.41 -17.09 -2.12
N GLY A 128 9.68 -15.77 -2.20
CA GLY A 128 9.22 -14.80 -1.22
C GLY A 128 7.78 -14.37 -1.44
N ASN A 129 7.15 -13.87 -0.38
CA ASN A 129 5.78 -13.39 -0.40
C ASN A 129 5.65 -12.08 0.37
N ILE A 130 4.80 -11.19 -0.10
CA ILE A 130 4.47 -9.96 0.60
C ILE A 130 2.95 -9.81 0.76
N THR A 131 2.51 -9.62 2.00
CA THR A 131 1.16 -9.16 2.31
C THR A 131 1.24 -7.65 2.53
N ALA A 132 0.37 -6.89 1.86
CA ALA A 132 0.41 -5.43 1.89
C ALA A 132 -0.95 -4.85 2.32
N LEU A 133 -0.96 -4.11 3.43
CA LEU A 133 -2.18 -3.58 4.04
C LEU A 133 -2.40 -2.12 3.60
N GLU A 134 -3.64 -1.80 3.30
CA GLU A 134 -4.08 -0.41 3.05
C GLU A 134 -5.40 -0.14 3.77
N SER A 135 -5.42 0.89 4.58
CA SER A 135 -6.62 1.25 5.37
C SER A 135 -7.68 1.98 4.58
N SER A 136 -7.27 2.73 3.54
CA SER A 136 -8.16 3.47 2.66
C SER A 136 -8.74 2.58 1.56
N PRO A 137 -10.06 2.33 1.52
CA PRO A 137 -10.66 1.53 0.45
C PRO A 137 -10.44 2.12 -0.95
N VAL A 138 -10.35 3.44 -1.10
CA VAL A 138 -10.08 4.08 -2.40
C VAL A 138 -8.65 3.81 -2.86
N ILE A 139 -7.66 4.01 -1.98
CA ILE A 139 -6.26 3.74 -2.31
C ILE A 139 -6.07 2.25 -2.58
N TYR A 140 -6.64 1.40 -1.71
CA TYR A 140 -6.62 -0.04 -1.90
C TYR A 140 -7.17 -0.43 -3.28
N ALA A 141 -8.38 0.05 -3.65
CA ALA A 141 -9.02 -0.30 -4.91
C ALA A 141 -8.17 0.08 -6.13
N ILE A 142 -7.65 1.30 -6.14
CA ILE A 142 -6.81 1.82 -7.24
C ILE A 142 -5.50 1.02 -7.33
N THR A 143 -4.87 0.73 -6.18
CA THR A 143 -3.59 0.01 -6.14
C THR A 143 -3.76 -1.48 -6.47
N ASP A 144 -4.76 -2.15 -5.89
CA ASP A 144 -5.05 -3.56 -6.18
C ASP A 144 -5.40 -3.77 -7.65
N TYR A 145 -6.24 -2.90 -8.22
CA TYR A 145 -6.53 -2.91 -9.66
C TYR A 145 -5.26 -2.70 -10.49
N GLY A 146 -4.44 -1.71 -10.11
CA GLY A 146 -3.19 -1.41 -10.81
C GLY A 146 -2.18 -2.54 -10.77
N LEU A 147 -1.98 -3.19 -9.62
CA LEU A 147 -1.07 -4.33 -9.47
C LEU A 147 -1.42 -5.48 -10.43
N LYS A 148 -2.70 -5.67 -10.76
CA LYS A 148 -3.21 -6.76 -11.60
C LYS A 148 -3.37 -6.39 -13.08
N HIS A 149 -3.64 -5.10 -13.39
CA HIS A 149 -4.04 -4.66 -14.73
C HIS A 149 -3.11 -3.59 -15.32
N TRP A 150 -1.94 -3.33 -14.71
CA TRP A 150 -0.97 -2.38 -15.24
C TRP A 150 -0.58 -2.71 -16.69
N ASN A 151 -0.40 -1.69 -17.52
CA ASN A 151 0.02 -1.88 -18.89
C ASN A 151 1.48 -2.34 -18.99
N TRP A 152 1.67 -3.63 -19.19
CA TRP A 152 2.96 -4.30 -19.20
C TRP A 152 3.82 -4.09 -20.44
N GLN A 153 3.35 -3.33 -21.44
CA GLN A 153 4.08 -3.18 -22.70
C GLN A 153 5.44 -2.46 -22.52
N GLN A 154 5.57 -1.67 -21.46
CA GLN A 154 6.78 -0.90 -21.18
C GLN A 154 7.60 -1.47 -20.01
N GLU A 155 7.09 -2.47 -19.29
CA GLU A 155 7.70 -2.96 -18.06
C GLU A 155 8.40 -4.31 -18.25
N SER A 156 9.41 -4.56 -17.39
CA SER A 156 10.12 -5.83 -17.44
C SER A 156 9.27 -6.98 -16.88
N LYS A 157 9.44 -8.19 -17.45
CA LYS A 157 8.83 -9.41 -16.95
C LYS A 157 9.06 -9.60 -15.44
N ALA A 158 10.25 -9.26 -14.95
CA ALA A 158 10.59 -9.40 -13.53
C ALA A 158 9.80 -8.45 -12.62
N MET A 159 9.50 -7.23 -13.08
CA MET A 159 8.64 -6.30 -12.34
C MET A 159 7.22 -6.82 -12.29
N ARG A 160 6.68 -7.30 -13.40
CA ARG A 160 5.36 -7.93 -13.44
C ARG A 160 5.26 -9.08 -12.44
N GLN A 161 6.23 -9.99 -12.44
CA GLN A 161 6.29 -11.08 -11.47
C GLN A 161 6.38 -10.60 -10.02
N ALA A 162 7.08 -9.50 -9.76
CA ALA A 162 7.13 -8.89 -8.43
C ALA A 162 5.75 -8.37 -8.00
N MET A 163 5.01 -7.70 -8.89
CA MET A 163 3.66 -7.20 -8.59
C MET A 163 2.65 -8.34 -8.36
N GLU A 164 2.73 -9.42 -9.16
CA GLU A 164 1.86 -10.59 -9.04
C GLU A 164 2.01 -11.36 -7.72
N ARG A 165 3.16 -11.24 -7.02
CA ARG A 165 3.40 -11.87 -5.71
C ARG A 165 2.91 -11.05 -4.52
N ILE A 166 2.43 -9.85 -4.73
CA ILE A 166 1.87 -9.01 -3.67
C ILE A 166 0.43 -9.44 -3.42
N THR A 167 0.08 -9.64 -2.16
CA THR A 167 -1.29 -9.88 -1.69
C THR A 167 -1.81 -8.64 -0.98
N PRO A 168 -2.56 -7.75 -1.66
CA PRO A 168 -3.15 -6.58 -1.04
C PRO A 168 -4.34 -6.95 -0.15
N ILE A 169 -4.47 -6.27 1.00
CA ILE A 169 -5.60 -6.43 1.91
C ILE A 169 -6.10 -5.05 2.35
N CYS A 170 -7.40 -4.78 2.16
CA CYS A 170 -8.03 -3.57 2.68
C CYS A 170 -8.31 -3.72 4.18
N CYS A 171 -7.37 -3.28 5.01
CA CYS A 171 -7.48 -3.38 6.47
C CYS A 171 -6.57 -2.37 7.16
N LYS A 172 -6.97 -1.91 8.35
CA LYS A 172 -6.08 -1.18 9.24
C LYS A 172 -5.05 -2.14 9.84
N TYR A 173 -3.77 -1.72 9.87
CA TYR A 173 -2.70 -2.56 10.41
C TYR A 173 -2.92 -2.91 11.88
N GLU A 174 -3.51 -2.02 12.69
CA GLU A 174 -3.82 -2.30 14.09
C GLU A 174 -4.76 -3.51 14.23
N THR A 175 -5.82 -3.53 13.41
CA THR A 175 -6.78 -4.64 13.40
C THR A 175 -6.12 -5.93 12.92
N TYR A 176 -5.33 -5.84 11.85
CA TYR A 176 -4.64 -7.01 11.29
C TYR A 176 -3.64 -7.62 12.28
N LEU A 177 -2.82 -6.79 12.92
CA LEU A 177 -1.85 -7.24 13.93
C LEU A 177 -2.55 -7.88 15.15
N GLN A 178 -3.68 -7.31 15.61
CA GLN A 178 -4.47 -7.90 16.68
C GLN A 178 -5.04 -9.28 16.31
N GLU A 179 -5.50 -9.47 15.07
CA GLU A 179 -5.94 -10.79 14.61
C GLU A 179 -4.76 -11.76 14.45
N LEU A 180 -3.60 -11.26 14.02
CA LEU A 180 -2.39 -12.07 13.90
C LEU A 180 -1.92 -12.61 15.26
N CYS A 181 -2.10 -11.85 16.36
CA CYS A 181 -1.82 -12.31 17.72
C CYS A 181 -2.61 -13.54 18.15
N LYS A 182 -3.78 -13.77 17.56
CA LYS A 182 -4.66 -14.89 17.90
C LYS A 182 -4.26 -16.19 17.20
N LYS A 183 -3.36 -16.10 16.22
CA LYS A 183 -2.84 -17.24 15.47
C LYS A 183 -1.66 -17.88 16.19
N ASP A 184 -1.52 -19.17 16.05
CA ASP A 184 -0.34 -19.89 16.52
C ASP A 184 0.82 -19.71 15.54
N GLY A 185 2.02 -19.47 16.09
CA GLY A 185 3.26 -19.30 15.33
C GLY A 185 3.43 -17.90 14.74
N LEU A 186 4.58 -17.71 14.07
CA LEU A 186 4.93 -16.46 13.38
C LEU A 186 4.78 -16.65 11.88
N GLU A 187 3.98 -15.77 11.27
CA GLU A 187 3.68 -15.85 9.82
C GLU A 187 4.74 -15.11 8.99
N TYR A 188 5.28 -14.00 9.53
CA TYR A 188 6.17 -13.09 8.81
C TYR A 188 7.59 -13.11 9.36
N ASP A 189 8.56 -12.83 8.50
CA ASP A 189 9.96 -12.64 8.86
C ASP A 189 10.23 -11.19 9.20
N VAL A 190 9.69 -10.26 8.42
CA VAL A 190 9.84 -8.81 8.60
C VAL A 190 8.47 -8.12 8.54
N ILE A 191 8.27 -7.11 9.41
CA ILE A 191 7.12 -6.20 9.37
C ILE A 191 7.64 -4.80 9.03
N TYR A 192 7.01 -4.15 8.04
CA TYR A 192 7.42 -2.85 7.52
C TYR A 192 6.31 -1.81 7.65
N PHE A 193 6.71 -0.57 7.96
CA PHE A 193 5.83 0.60 8.02
C PHE A 193 6.44 1.79 7.27
N ASP A 194 5.65 2.45 6.43
CA ASP A 194 5.90 3.79 5.86
C ASP A 194 4.67 4.69 6.08
N PRO A 195 4.38 5.04 7.34
CA PRO A 195 3.18 5.81 7.66
C PRO A 195 3.21 7.19 7.00
N MET A 196 2.04 7.69 6.58
CA MET A 196 1.92 9.06 6.07
C MET A 196 2.17 10.08 7.18
N PHE A 197 3.02 11.06 6.91
CA PHE A 197 3.42 12.07 7.90
C PHE A 197 2.46 13.25 7.93
N GLU A 198 2.26 13.85 9.11
CA GLU A 198 1.45 15.04 9.33
C GLU A 198 1.94 16.27 8.55
N ARG A 199 3.23 16.31 8.18
CA ARG A 199 3.83 17.42 7.41
C ARG A 199 4.26 16.93 6.02
N PRO A 200 3.36 17.03 5.03
CA PRO A 200 3.70 16.66 3.68
C PRO A 200 4.69 17.67 3.05
N VAL A 201 5.73 17.15 2.40
CA VAL A 201 6.54 18.00 1.49
C VAL A 201 5.62 18.44 0.35
N MET A 202 5.41 19.76 0.24
CA MET A 202 4.40 20.39 -0.64
C MET A 202 4.63 20.20 -2.15
N GLU A 203 5.75 19.60 -2.57
CA GLU A 203 6.25 19.71 -3.96
C GLU A 203 5.83 18.58 -4.92
N SER A 204 5.15 17.53 -4.47
CA SER A 204 4.71 16.48 -5.40
C SER A 204 3.21 16.54 -5.68
N SER A 205 2.83 17.15 -6.79
CA SER A 205 1.44 17.27 -7.26
C SER A 205 0.75 15.92 -7.47
N GLY A 206 1.50 14.85 -7.81
CA GLY A 206 0.95 13.52 -8.03
C GLY A 206 0.50 12.77 -6.76
N ILE A 207 0.97 13.19 -5.57
CA ILE A 207 0.60 12.56 -4.28
C ILE A 207 -0.53 13.33 -3.56
N ALA A 208 -0.88 14.53 -4.02
CA ALA A 208 -1.88 15.35 -3.37
C ALA A 208 -3.27 14.65 -3.23
N PRO A 209 -3.79 13.95 -4.25
CA PRO A 209 -5.06 13.23 -4.11
C PRO A 209 -4.99 12.05 -3.13
N LEU A 210 -3.85 11.34 -3.10
CA LEU A 210 -3.63 10.22 -2.18
C LEU A 210 -3.74 10.68 -0.72
N ARG A 211 -3.26 11.88 -0.40
CA ARG A 211 -3.34 12.46 0.95
C ARG A 211 -4.76 12.64 1.45
N LYS A 212 -5.73 12.91 0.58
CA LYS A 212 -7.15 13.09 0.97
C LYS A 212 -7.80 11.78 1.40
N ALA A 213 -7.33 10.68 0.87
CA ALA A 213 -7.86 9.35 1.15
C ALA A 213 -7.07 8.61 2.23
N ALA A 214 -5.85 9.05 2.57
CA ALA A 214 -4.96 8.39 3.51
C ALA A 214 -5.44 8.48 4.96
N ASP A 215 -5.11 7.47 5.75
CA ASP A 215 -5.24 7.47 7.20
C ASP A 215 -3.99 8.12 7.81
N TYR A 216 -4.18 9.09 8.70
CA TYR A 216 -3.13 9.83 9.38
C TYR A 216 -2.99 9.43 10.86
N ALA A 217 -3.56 8.28 11.25
CA ALA A 217 -3.37 7.79 12.61
C ALA A 217 -1.86 7.62 12.90
N PRO A 218 -1.34 8.21 13.99
CA PRO A 218 0.09 8.12 14.29
C PRO A 218 0.46 6.68 14.67
N LEU A 219 1.60 6.22 14.14
CA LEU A 219 2.20 4.97 14.59
C LEU A 219 2.66 5.12 16.05
N THR A 220 2.21 4.22 16.92
CA THR A 220 2.49 4.25 18.35
C THR A 220 3.56 3.24 18.76
N GLN A 221 4.20 3.47 19.93
CA GLN A 221 5.18 2.54 20.48
C GLN A 221 4.55 1.16 20.76
N ASP A 222 3.32 1.13 21.26
CA ASP A 222 2.60 -0.12 21.57
C ASP A 222 2.40 -0.98 20.30
N ILE A 223 2.11 -0.35 19.17
CA ILE A 223 1.99 -1.05 17.87
C ILE A 223 3.34 -1.61 17.41
N LEU A 224 4.43 -0.84 17.57
CA LEU A 224 5.77 -1.33 17.23
C LEU A 224 6.19 -2.51 18.09
N GLU A 225 5.94 -2.42 19.40
CA GLU A 225 6.21 -3.51 20.33
C GLU A 225 5.40 -4.75 20.01
N LEU A 226 4.11 -4.58 19.73
CA LEU A 226 3.27 -5.66 19.27
C LEU A 226 3.83 -6.31 17.99
N ALA A 227 4.13 -5.50 16.97
CA ALA A 227 4.68 -5.99 15.71
C ALA A 227 5.99 -6.78 15.92
N SER A 228 6.87 -6.33 16.84
CA SER A 228 8.14 -7.02 17.14
C SER A 228 7.94 -8.41 17.74
N THR A 229 6.80 -8.70 18.34
CA THR A 229 6.45 -10.04 18.84
C THR A 229 5.83 -10.94 17.76
N LEU A 230 5.50 -10.39 16.59
CA LEU A 230 4.76 -11.05 15.50
C LEU A 230 5.62 -11.36 14.28
N CYS A 231 6.90 -11.04 14.31
CA CYS A 231 7.86 -11.35 13.24
C CYS A 231 9.05 -12.14 13.77
N ARG A 232 9.82 -12.76 12.84
CA ARG A 232 11.00 -13.57 13.18
C ARG A 232 12.29 -12.77 13.23
N LYS A 233 12.42 -11.72 12.42
CA LYS A 233 13.65 -10.97 12.25
C LYS A 233 13.54 -9.56 12.85
N ARG A 234 12.74 -8.70 12.29
CA ARG A 234 12.64 -7.29 12.72
C ARG A 234 11.41 -6.56 12.23
N VAL A 235 11.16 -5.43 12.88
CA VAL A 235 10.24 -4.38 12.42
C VAL A 235 11.08 -3.22 11.88
N VAL A 236 10.70 -2.67 10.72
CA VAL A 236 11.35 -1.51 10.10
C VAL A 236 10.32 -0.42 9.86
N VAL A 237 10.64 0.80 10.29
CA VAL A 237 9.82 1.99 10.07
C VAL A 237 10.59 2.99 9.22
N LYS A 238 10.11 3.27 8.02
CA LYS A 238 10.65 4.32 7.15
C LYS A 238 10.15 5.68 7.61
N HIS A 239 11.03 6.67 7.59
CA HIS A 239 10.72 7.99 8.09
C HIS A 239 11.46 9.12 7.37
N ARG A 240 10.84 10.32 7.38
CA ARG A 240 11.48 11.60 6.99
C ARG A 240 11.54 12.53 8.20
N ASP A 241 12.65 13.29 8.32
CA ASP A 241 12.74 14.46 9.22
C ASP A 241 12.51 14.26 10.72
N GLY A 242 13.19 13.29 11.33
CA GLY A 242 13.42 13.33 12.80
C GLY A 242 12.24 13.00 13.71
N THR A 243 11.04 12.67 13.20
CA THR A 243 9.88 12.25 14.00
C THR A 243 10.06 10.86 14.61
N LEU A 244 11.03 10.05 14.17
CA LEU A 244 11.42 8.81 14.87
C LEU A 244 11.88 9.06 16.32
N LYS A 245 12.17 10.31 16.70
CA LYS A 245 12.59 10.69 18.06
C LYS A 245 11.51 10.44 19.14
N GLN A 246 10.27 10.26 18.75
CA GLN A 246 9.16 9.99 19.68
C GLN A 246 8.96 8.48 19.90
N LEU A 247 9.59 7.64 19.08
CA LEU A 247 9.51 6.18 19.14
C LEU A 247 10.88 5.62 19.52
N GLN A 248 10.87 4.47 20.19
CA GLN A 248 12.10 3.79 20.62
C GLN A 248 12.43 2.69 19.61
N PHE A 249 13.69 2.72 19.14
CA PHE A 249 14.26 1.73 18.22
C PHE A 249 15.58 1.21 18.77
N ASP A 250 15.97 -0.01 18.41
CA ASP A 250 17.27 -0.57 18.75
C ASP A 250 18.38 0.16 17.99
N ARG A 251 18.08 0.58 16.73
CA ARG A 251 18.97 1.42 15.92
C ARG A 251 18.19 2.23 14.89
N ILE A 252 18.83 3.32 14.43
CA ILE A 252 18.33 4.16 13.34
C ILE A 252 19.41 4.23 12.27
N GLU A 253 19.04 3.93 11.03
CA GLU A 253 19.94 3.98 9.87
C GLU A 253 19.49 5.05 8.87
N GLY A 254 20.43 5.65 8.13
CA GLY A 254 20.17 6.75 7.17
C GLY A 254 20.24 8.13 7.79
N GLY A 255 19.68 9.12 7.10
CA GLY A 255 19.56 10.51 7.58
C GLY A 255 20.81 11.40 7.47
N LYS A 256 22.02 10.84 7.28
CA LYS A 256 23.26 11.65 7.23
C LYS A 256 23.43 12.41 5.90
N TYR A 257 23.03 11.79 4.80
CA TYR A 257 23.10 12.34 3.43
C TYR A 257 21.76 12.22 2.67
N SER A 258 20.74 11.75 3.35
CA SER A 258 19.38 11.53 2.82
C SER A 258 18.36 12.09 3.79
N THR A 259 17.24 12.59 3.28
CA THR A 259 16.09 12.98 4.11
C THR A 259 15.33 11.74 4.64
N LEU A 260 15.70 10.53 4.18
CA LEU A 260 15.11 9.28 4.63
C LEU A 260 15.97 8.66 5.72
N SER A 261 15.33 8.19 6.78
CA SER A 261 15.89 7.36 7.83
C SER A 261 14.97 6.18 8.14
N TYR A 262 15.51 5.14 8.73
CA TYR A 262 14.81 3.93 9.08
C TYR A 262 15.05 3.60 10.55
N GLY A 263 13.97 3.50 11.32
CA GLY A 263 14.00 2.95 12.67
C GLY A 263 13.88 1.43 12.61
N ILE A 264 14.71 0.73 13.32
CA ILE A 264 14.77 -0.74 13.31
C ILE A 264 14.57 -1.23 14.75
N LEU A 265 13.61 -2.13 14.93
CA LEU A 265 13.35 -2.84 16.16
C LEU A 265 13.48 -4.34 15.89
N GLU A 266 14.43 -5.00 16.55
CA GLU A 266 14.65 -6.43 16.38
C GLU A 266 13.48 -7.23 16.97
N ALA A 267 13.23 -8.39 16.39
CA ALA A 267 12.14 -9.25 16.87
C ALA A 267 12.38 -9.66 18.32
N LYS A 268 11.34 -9.52 19.15
CA LYS A 268 11.37 -10.06 20.52
C LYS A 268 11.19 -11.58 20.43
N VAL A 269 12.31 -12.31 20.48
CA VAL A 269 12.30 -13.78 20.49
C VAL A 269 11.47 -14.23 21.69
N ASN A 270 10.39 -14.98 21.41
CA ASN A 270 9.48 -15.51 22.42
C ASN A 270 10.20 -16.50 23.36
N GLY A 271 10.94 -15.98 24.36
CA GLY A 271 11.36 -16.74 25.53
C GLY A 271 10.33 -16.80 26.63
N GLU A 272 9.26 -15.98 26.57
CA GLU A 272 8.31 -15.82 27.67
C GLU A 272 6.85 -15.67 27.20
N ARG A 273 6.33 -16.59 26.40
CA ARG A 273 4.88 -16.84 26.38
C ARG A 273 4.51 -17.88 27.46
N SER A 274 4.98 -17.71 28.70
CA SER A 274 4.54 -18.48 29.84
C SER A 274 3.89 -17.55 30.85
N GLY A 275 2.58 -17.57 30.93
CA GLY A 275 1.89 -17.14 32.14
C GLY A 275 1.00 -15.92 32.05
N ALA A 276 -0.12 -16.03 31.33
CA ALA A 276 -1.37 -15.43 31.82
C ALA A 276 -2.38 -16.59 31.92
N LYS A 277 -2.45 -17.14 33.13
CA LYS A 277 -3.58 -17.97 33.58
C LYS A 277 -4.70 -17.07 34.01
#